data_0cfd92430136f7405839c847fac98a8e
#
_entry.id   0cfd92430136f7405839c847fac98a8e
#
_cell.length_a   1.000
_cell.length_b   1.000
_cell.length_c   1.000
_cell.angle_alpha   90.00
_cell.angle_beta   90.00
_cell.angle_gamma   90.00
#
_symmetry.space_group_name_H-M   'P 1'
#
loop_
_entity.id
_entity.type
_entity.pdbx_description
1 polymer ?
#
loop_
_entity_poly.entity_id
_entity_poly.type
_entity_poly.pdbx_seq_one_letter_code
_entity_poly.pdbx_strand_id
1 'polypeptide(L)'
;MCLYQKKSLSSFFKSKVGQFISNPICSKIIYLQLLYLNLFLSLFCWNLEPTVSRDGLLYLELVQVWHDHGSFQAVLEYWPRFWIPPFPLYLMKLLTDCGIPAEAAGVGLNIAMGYCLPLIVYGIAMEITGKRKIALCSALLTALNPSMIELAIEVQRDMIYLFFCGLLIYFLACGIRRQKWFYWVFAGVFFACSFLTRYETLEFVPLIAFYFLFLLIAKYMPWKKLLINASVFLASMAAVFFLLIHTMGVQEHLFGSYQKYYLQKWRLLERVCLGREAKK
;
A
#
# COMPACT_ATOMS: atom_id res chain seq x y z
N MET A 1 -44.70 29.17 16.40
CA MET A 1 -44.14 28.40 17.54
C MET A 1 -43.38 27.12 17.15
N CYS A 2 -43.37 26.69 15.88
CA CYS A 2 -42.73 25.40 15.47
C CYS A 2 -41.26 25.48 15.02
N LEU A 3 -40.68 26.65 14.82
CA LEU A 3 -39.28 26.80 14.32
C LEU A 3 -38.19 26.76 15.43
N TYR A 4 -38.58 26.95 16.68
CA TYR A 4 -37.63 26.98 17.80
C TYR A 4 -37.22 25.58 18.31
N GLN A 5 -38.05 24.56 18.12
CA GLN A 5 -37.75 23.17 18.51
C GLN A 5 -36.78 22.47 17.55
N LYS A 6 -36.76 22.84 16.26
CA LYS A 6 -35.88 22.18 15.27
C LYS A 6 -34.38 22.47 15.47
N LYS A 7 -34.03 23.65 15.99
CA LYS A 7 -32.63 24.02 16.34
C LYS A 7 -32.12 23.28 17.56
N SER A 8 -32.97 22.98 18.52
CA SER A 8 -32.62 22.27 19.76
C SER A 8 -32.29 20.78 19.52
N LEU A 9 -33.05 20.08 18.67
CA LEU A 9 -32.81 18.67 18.36
C LEU A 9 -31.50 18.45 17.59
N SER A 10 -31.21 19.30 16.58
CA SER A 10 -29.96 19.16 15.80
C SER A 10 -28.72 19.50 16.60
N SER A 11 -28.80 20.46 17.52
CA SER A 11 -27.68 20.79 18.43
C SER A 11 -27.48 19.71 19.50
N PHE A 12 -28.57 19.15 20.02
CA PHE A 12 -28.55 18.05 20.98
C PHE A 12 -27.97 16.77 20.38
N PHE A 13 -28.38 16.40 19.15
CA PHE A 13 -27.82 15.25 18.44
C PHE A 13 -26.34 15.45 18.12
N LYS A 14 -25.94 16.62 17.59
CA LYS A 14 -24.53 16.96 17.33
C LYS A 14 -23.66 16.90 18.59
N SER A 15 -24.20 17.33 19.73
CA SER A 15 -23.49 17.31 21.02
C SER A 15 -23.32 15.88 21.55
N LYS A 16 -24.38 15.07 21.57
CA LYS A 16 -24.33 13.69 22.09
C LYS A 16 -23.51 12.73 21.19
N VAL A 17 -23.73 12.80 19.86
CA VAL A 17 -22.91 12.02 18.91
C VAL A 17 -21.45 12.46 18.97
N GLY A 18 -21.20 13.77 19.11
CA GLY A 18 -19.86 14.30 19.28
C GLY A 18 -19.16 13.80 20.55
N GLN A 19 -19.90 13.71 21.69
CA GLN A 19 -19.40 13.17 22.95
C GLN A 19 -19.16 11.66 22.87
N PHE A 20 -20.09 10.91 22.24
CA PHE A 20 -19.97 9.47 22.05
C PHE A 20 -18.72 9.10 21.25
N ILE A 21 -18.48 9.77 20.10
CA ILE A 21 -17.29 9.54 19.26
C ILE A 21 -16.01 10.01 19.97
N SER A 22 -16.10 10.97 20.89
CA SER A 22 -14.96 11.45 21.67
C SER A 22 -14.55 10.52 22.81
N ASN A 23 -15.45 9.62 23.23
CA ASN A 23 -15.13 8.63 24.24
C ASN A 23 -14.12 7.60 23.69
N PRO A 24 -12.99 7.37 24.38
CA PRO A 24 -11.95 6.46 23.90
C PRO A 24 -12.44 5.02 23.75
N ILE A 25 -13.36 4.56 24.59
CA ILE A 25 -13.89 3.20 24.53
C ILE A 25 -14.86 3.06 23.35
N CYS A 26 -15.83 3.98 23.22
CA CYS A 26 -16.80 3.95 22.13
C CYS A 26 -16.13 4.02 20.74
N SER A 27 -15.09 4.86 20.60
CA SER A 27 -14.37 4.93 19.34
C SER A 27 -13.56 3.68 19.01
N LYS A 28 -13.04 2.95 20.01
CA LYS A 28 -12.39 1.64 19.78
C LYS A 28 -13.41 0.59 19.33
N ILE A 29 -14.59 0.58 19.94
CA ILE A 29 -15.68 -0.33 19.56
C ILE A 29 -16.13 -0.06 18.13
N ILE A 30 -16.41 1.22 17.78
CA ILE A 30 -16.78 1.60 16.41
C ILE A 30 -15.70 1.15 15.42
N TYR A 31 -14.44 1.34 15.77
CA TYR A 31 -13.32 0.97 14.93
C TYR A 31 -13.23 -0.55 14.70
N LEU A 32 -13.38 -1.35 15.76
CA LEU A 32 -13.44 -2.81 15.64
C LEU A 32 -14.63 -3.28 14.78
N GLN A 33 -15.79 -2.64 14.94
CA GLN A 33 -16.95 -2.95 14.11
C GLN A 33 -16.73 -2.61 12.64
N LEU A 34 -16.04 -1.51 12.33
CA LEU A 34 -15.68 -1.14 10.94
C LEU A 34 -14.73 -2.16 10.30
N LEU A 35 -13.75 -2.64 11.07
CA LEU A 35 -12.84 -3.68 10.60
C LEU A 35 -13.58 -4.98 10.33
N TYR A 36 -14.42 -5.40 11.26
CA TYR A 36 -15.23 -6.60 11.10
C TYR A 36 -16.17 -6.49 9.88
N LEU A 37 -16.79 -5.34 9.68
CA LEU A 37 -17.64 -5.08 8.53
C LEU A 37 -16.86 -5.15 7.21
N ASN A 38 -15.67 -4.56 7.14
CA ASN A 38 -14.82 -4.63 5.94
C ASN A 38 -14.44 -6.08 5.61
N LEU A 39 -13.99 -6.85 6.61
CA LEU A 39 -13.66 -8.26 6.44
C LEU A 39 -14.89 -9.06 5.98
N PHE A 40 -16.03 -8.84 6.62
CA PHE A 40 -17.28 -9.50 6.26
C PHE A 40 -17.68 -9.19 4.81
N LEU A 41 -17.62 -7.93 4.40
CA LEU A 41 -17.95 -7.52 3.03
C LEU A 41 -17.00 -8.15 2.02
N SER A 42 -15.70 -8.18 2.28
CA SER A 42 -14.72 -8.81 1.40
C SER A 42 -14.97 -10.33 1.25
N LEU A 43 -15.17 -11.04 2.35
CA LEU A 43 -15.47 -12.47 2.32
C LEU A 43 -16.83 -12.76 1.66
N PHE A 44 -17.83 -11.92 1.88
CA PHE A 44 -19.15 -12.04 1.29
C PHE A 44 -19.10 -11.83 -0.23
N CYS A 45 -18.42 -10.78 -0.70
CA CYS A 45 -18.24 -10.52 -2.13
C CYS A 45 -17.45 -11.64 -2.81
N TRP A 46 -16.39 -12.14 -2.18
CA TRP A 46 -15.63 -13.28 -2.71
C TRP A 46 -16.48 -14.54 -2.87
N ASN A 47 -17.38 -14.84 -1.92
CA ASN A 47 -18.28 -15.99 -2.03
C ASN A 47 -19.39 -15.81 -3.10
N LEU A 48 -19.76 -14.57 -3.42
CA LEU A 48 -20.79 -14.31 -4.44
C LEU A 48 -20.24 -14.44 -5.87
N GLU A 49 -19.06 -13.91 -6.10
CA GLU A 49 -18.40 -13.92 -7.40
C GLU A 49 -16.89 -14.20 -7.25
N PRO A 50 -16.50 -15.48 -7.12
CA PRO A 50 -15.10 -15.84 -7.09
C PRO A 50 -14.51 -15.69 -8.50
N THR A 51 -14.27 -14.44 -8.92
CA THR A 51 -13.68 -14.14 -10.23
C THR A 51 -12.19 -13.93 -10.05
N VAL A 52 -11.41 -14.68 -10.81
CA VAL A 52 -9.97 -14.41 -10.96
C VAL A 52 -9.79 -13.66 -12.26
N SER A 53 -9.25 -12.45 -12.19
CA SER A 53 -8.93 -11.66 -13.38
C SER A 53 -7.89 -12.38 -14.24
N ARG A 54 -7.78 -11.97 -15.52
CA ARG A 54 -6.77 -12.54 -16.44
C ARG A 54 -5.35 -12.38 -15.89
N ASP A 55 -5.06 -11.24 -15.28
CA ASP A 55 -3.75 -11.00 -14.66
C ASP A 55 -3.57 -11.85 -13.40
N GLY A 56 -4.66 -12.06 -12.64
CA GLY A 56 -4.66 -12.94 -11.48
C GLY A 56 -4.36 -14.39 -11.84
N LEU A 57 -4.95 -14.93 -12.92
CA LEU A 57 -4.63 -16.27 -13.40
C LEU A 57 -3.15 -16.42 -13.73
N LEU A 58 -2.58 -15.43 -14.42
CA LEU A 58 -1.15 -15.41 -14.71
C LEU A 58 -0.31 -15.41 -13.44
N TYR A 59 -0.68 -14.63 -12.42
CA TYR A 59 0.04 -14.62 -11.14
C TYR A 59 -0.02 -15.98 -10.46
N LEU A 60 -1.17 -16.66 -10.48
CA LEU A 60 -1.32 -17.99 -9.90
C LEU A 60 -0.44 -19.01 -10.63
N GLU A 61 -0.42 -19.01 -11.96
CA GLU A 61 0.45 -19.87 -12.76
C GLU A 61 1.93 -19.64 -12.42
N LEU A 62 2.36 -18.39 -12.37
CA LEU A 62 3.76 -18.05 -12.05
C LEU A 62 4.15 -18.44 -10.61
N VAL A 63 3.24 -18.28 -9.66
CA VAL A 63 3.44 -18.73 -8.27
C VAL A 63 3.57 -20.24 -8.21
N GLN A 64 2.71 -20.98 -8.93
CA GLN A 64 2.77 -22.44 -8.98
C GLN A 64 4.09 -22.92 -9.59
N VAL A 65 4.50 -22.34 -10.73
CA VAL A 65 5.80 -22.65 -11.36
C VAL A 65 6.96 -22.40 -10.40
N TRP A 66 6.91 -21.27 -9.67
CA TRP A 66 7.96 -20.96 -8.69
C TRP A 66 7.97 -21.93 -7.50
N HIS A 67 6.80 -22.32 -7.02
CA HIS A 67 6.65 -23.30 -5.95
C HIS A 67 7.20 -24.68 -6.36
N ASP A 68 6.76 -25.20 -7.52
CA ASP A 68 7.09 -26.54 -7.99
C ASP A 68 8.59 -26.72 -8.29
N HIS A 69 9.24 -25.69 -8.82
CA HIS A 69 10.66 -25.73 -9.20
C HIS A 69 11.60 -25.14 -8.14
N GLY A 70 11.07 -24.46 -7.11
CA GLY A 70 11.84 -23.83 -6.04
C GLY A 70 12.73 -22.65 -6.46
N SER A 71 12.77 -22.29 -7.74
CA SER A 71 13.68 -21.31 -8.34
C SER A 71 12.91 -20.27 -9.15
N PHE A 72 13.29 -18.98 -8.99
CA PHE A 72 12.75 -17.92 -9.83
C PHE A 72 13.18 -18.02 -11.28
N GLN A 73 14.29 -18.69 -11.56
CA GLN A 73 14.76 -18.96 -12.91
C GLN A 73 13.71 -19.73 -13.74
N ALA A 74 13.01 -20.68 -13.10
CA ALA A 74 11.93 -21.42 -13.77
C ALA A 74 10.77 -20.52 -14.20
N VAL A 75 10.45 -19.48 -13.41
CA VAL A 75 9.45 -18.47 -13.78
C VAL A 75 9.85 -17.71 -15.03
N LEU A 76 11.13 -17.38 -15.17
CA LEU A 76 11.67 -16.67 -16.32
C LEU A 76 11.74 -17.54 -17.58
N GLU A 77 12.00 -18.83 -17.41
CA GLU A 77 11.98 -19.80 -18.51
C GLU A 77 10.54 -20.04 -18.98
N TYR A 78 9.58 -20.13 -18.03
CA TYR A 78 8.17 -20.25 -18.34
C TYR A 78 7.63 -19.01 -19.04
N TRP A 79 8.00 -17.81 -18.56
CA TRP A 79 7.60 -16.54 -19.16
C TRP A 79 8.78 -15.60 -19.41
N PRO A 80 9.52 -15.74 -20.52
CA PRO A 80 10.73 -14.97 -20.84
C PRO A 80 10.52 -13.45 -20.94
N ARG A 81 9.26 -13.00 -21.12
CA ARG A 81 8.90 -11.58 -21.15
C ARG A 81 8.50 -11.03 -19.80
N PHE A 82 8.93 -11.67 -18.71
CA PHE A 82 8.62 -11.26 -17.36
C PHE A 82 9.08 -9.82 -17.08
N TRP A 83 8.15 -8.99 -16.68
CA TRP A 83 8.39 -7.58 -16.35
C TRP A 83 7.67 -7.15 -15.07
N ILE A 84 6.99 -8.07 -14.42
CA ILE A 84 6.23 -7.84 -13.20
C ILE A 84 7.19 -7.78 -12.01
N PRO A 85 7.04 -6.83 -11.07
CA PRO A 85 7.80 -6.86 -9.84
C PRO A 85 7.57 -8.17 -9.07
N PRO A 86 8.63 -8.86 -8.61
CA PRO A 86 8.52 -10.24 -8.13
C PRO A 86 7.96 -10.38 -6.71
N PHE A 87 7.94 -9.32 -5.92
CA PHE A 87 7.62 -9.39 -4.50
C PHE A 87 6.19 -9.87 -4.18
N PRO A 88 5.13 -9.46 -4.90
CA PRO A 88 3.80 -10.02 -4.71
C PRO A 88 3.76 -11.53 -4.93
N LEU A 89 4.40 -12.02 -6.00
CA LEU A 89 4.48 -13.45 -6.30
C LEU A 89 5.25 -14.20 -5.20
N TYR A 90 6.33 -13.60 -4.69
CA TYR A 90 7.11 -14.18 -3.61
C TYR A 90 6.30 -14.33 -2.32
N LEU A 91 5.49 -13.33 -1.95
CA LEU A 91 4.61 -13.42 -0.79
C LEU A 91 3.56 -14.54 -0.94
N MET A 92 2.96 -14.66 -2.13
CA MET A 92 2.02 -15.74 -2.43
C MET A 92 2.72 -17.10 -2.39
N LYS A 93 3.92 -17.23 -3.01
CA LYS A 93 4.75 -18.44 -2.97
C LYS A 93 5.07 -18.88 -1.55
N LEU A 94 5.46 -17.95 -0.66
CA LEU A 94 5.74 -18.29 0.74
C LEU A 94 4.53 -18.95 1.44
N LEU A 95 3.32 -18.46 1.17
CA LEU A 95 2.09 -19.04 1.70
C LEU A 95 1.81 -20.41 1.05
N THR A 96 2.08 -20.54 -0.25
CA THR A 96 1.93 -21.82 -0.97
C THR A 96 2.93 -22.86 -0.46
N ASP A 97 4.15 -22.47 -0.16
CA ASP A 97 5.16 -23.34 0.48
C ASP A 97 4.73 -23.83 1.87
N CYS A 98 3.87 -23.07 2.57
CA CYS A 98 3.24 -23.49 3.83
C CYS A 98 2.03 -24.43 3.62
N GLY A 99 1.72 -24.85 2.39
CA GLY A 99 0.63 -25.78 2.07
C GLY A 99 -0.72 -25.09 1.79
N ILE A 100 -0.75 -23.77 1.63
CA ILE A 100 -1.97 -23.04 1.25
C ILE A 100 -2.08 -23.05 -0.28
N PRO A 101 -3.21 -23.45 -0.88
CA PRO A 101 -3.39 -23.39 -2.33
C PRO A 101 -3.10 -21.96 -2.86
N ALA A 102 -2.44 -21.85 -4.03
CA ALA A 102 -1.98 -20.58 -4.58
C ALA A 102 -3.11 -19.53 -4.70
N GLU A 103 -4.31 -19.95 -5.10
CA GLU A 103 -5.49 -19.08 -5.16
C GLU A 103 -5.88 -18.54 -3.77
N ALA A 104 -5.99 -19.45 -2.78
CA ALA A 104 -6.30 -19.06 -1.41
C ALA A 104 -5.20 -18.17 -0.80
N ALA A 105 -3.93 -18.41 -1.15
CA ALA A 105 -2.81 -17.59 -0.75
C ALA A 105 -2.92 -16.17 -1.34
N GLY A 106 -3.24 -16.04 -2.62
CA GLY A 106 -3.39 -14.76 -3.31
C GLY A 106 -4.56 -13.94 -2.76
N VAL A 107 -5.76 -14.53 -2.73
CA VAL A 107 -6.97 -13.87 -2.21
C VAL A 107 -6.83 -13.58 -0.71
N GLY A 108 -6.37 -14.56 0.08
CA GLY A 108 -6.19 -14.40 1.52
C GLY A 108 -5.21 -13.29 1.88
N LEU A 109 -4.10 -13.17 1.14
CA LEU A 109 -3.12 -12.09 1.30
C LEU A 109 -3.75 -10.72 1.04
N ASN A 110 -4.50 -10.59 -0.08
CA ASN A 110 -5.14 -9.33 -0.45
C ASN A 110 -6.25 -8.95 0.54
N ILE A 111 -7.08 -9.89 0.99
CA ILE A 111 -8.10 -9.65 2.03
C ILE A 111 -7.43 -9.20 3.33
N ALA A 112 -6.36 -9.86 3.77
CA ALA A 112 -5.65 -9.49 5.00
C ALA A 112 -5.06 -8.07 4.92
N MET A 113 -4.47 -7.70 3.78
CA MET A 113 -3.93 -6.36 3.56
C MET A 113 -5.05 -5.30 3.42
N GLY A 114 -6.12 -5.62 2.71
CA GLY A 114 -7.31 -4.78 2.60
C GLY A 114 -7.99 -4.53 3.95
N TYR A 115 -8.07 -5.56 4.80
CA TYR A 115 -8.55 -5.45 6.18
C TYR A 115 -7.69 -4.50 7.02
N CYS A 116 -6.37 -4.51 6.84
CA CYS A 116 -5.46 -3.64 7.57
C CYS A 116 -5.43 -2.20 7.03
N LEU A 117 -5.83 -1.94 5.78
CA LEU A 117 -5.73 -0.63 5.15
C LEU A 117 -6.51 0.48 5.89
N PRO A 118 -7.77 0.28 6.36
CA PRO A 118 -8.47 1.27 7.19
C PRO A 118 -7.73 1.63 8.48
N LEU A 119 -6.97 0.68 9.08
CA LEU A 119 -6.14 0.93 10.27
C LEU A 119 -5.03 1.93 9.95
N ILE A 120 -4.37 1.70 8.83
CA ILE A 120 -3.27 2.54 8.34
C ILE A 120 -3.79 3.94 8.04
N VAL A 121 -4.91 4.06 7.33
CA VAL A 121 -5.54 5.34 6.99
C VAL A 121 -6.00 6.08 8.25
N TYR A 122 -6.54 5.38 9.24
CA TYR A 122 -6.81 5.97 10.56
C TYR A 122 -5.55 6.55 11.19
N GLY A 123 -4.46 5.77 11.19
CA GLY A 123 -3.17 6.19 11.73
C GLY A 123 -2.63 7.43 11.03
N ILE A 124 -2.63 7.45 9.71
CA ILE A 124 -2.20 8.61 8.88
C ILE A 124 -3.03 9.84 9.24
N ALA A 125 -4.35 9.73 9.24
CA ALA A 125 -5.25 10.84 9.54
C ALA A 125 -5.06 11.36 10.97
N MET A 126 -4.80 10.47 11.95
CA MET A 126 -4.48 10.85 13.33
C MET A 126 -3.14 11.58 13.44
N GLU A 127 -2.09 11.10 12.75
CA GLU A 127 -0.78 11.74 12.80
C GLU A 127 -0.80 13.12 12.10
N ILE A 128 -1.55 13.28 11.01
CA ILE A 128 -1.62 14.55 10.27
C ILE A 128 -2.52 15.56 10.98
N THR A 129 -3.71 15.15 11.40
CA THR A 129 -4.74 16.10 11.88
C THR A 129 -4.84 16.21 13.41
N GLY A 130 -4.40 15.20 14.14
CA GLY A 130 -4.62 15.07 15.57
C GLY A 130 -6.11 14.91 15.97
N LYS A 131 -7.02 14.84 15.00
CA LYS A 131 -8.48 14.85 15.22
C LYS A 131 -9.07 13.46 15.03
N ARG A 132 -9.45 12.81 16.13
CA ARG A 132 -10.01 11.45 16.12
C ARG A 132 -11.23 11.28 15.22
N LYS A 133 -12.11 12.28 15.15
CA LYS A 133 -13.31 12.26 14.30
C LYS A 133 -12.93 12.17 12.84
N ILE A 134 -11.93 12.93 12.40
CA ILE A 134 -11.45 12.90 11.01
C ILE A 134 -10.85 11.53 10.73
N ALA A 135 -10.01 11.01 11.63
CA ALA A 135 -9.39 9.69 11.47
C ALA A 135 -10.43 8.56 11.36
N LEU A 136 -11.48 8.58 12.20
CA LEU A 136 -12.57 7.60 12.12
C LEU A 136 -13.36 7.72 10.80
N CYS A 137 -13.67 8.94 10.35
CA CYS A 137 -14.34 9.15 9.07
C CYS A 137 -13.48 8.66 7.90
N SER A 138 -12.18 8.93 7.91
CA SER A 138 -11.26 8.45 6.87
C SER A 138 -11.19 6.91 6.83
N ALA A 139 -11.08 6.27 7.99
CA ALA A 139 -11.10 4.81 8.09
C ALA A 139 -12.43 4.20 7.61
N LEU A 140 -13.55 4.83 7.97
CA LEU A 140 -14.88 4.41 7.53
C LEU A 140 -15.02 4.48 6.01
N LEU A 141 -14.62 5.60 5.41
CA LEU A 141 -14.66 5.78 3.95
C LEU A 141 -13.78 4.76 3.24
N THR A 142 -12.61 4.43 3.80
CA THR A 142 -11.73 3.39 3.24
C THR A 142 -12.36 2.00 3.37
N ALA A 143 -12.91 1.67 4.54
CA ALA A 143 -13.49 0.35 4.83
C ALA A 143 -14.75 0.04 3.98
N LEU A 144 -15.52 1.07 3.62
CA LEU A 144 -16.75 0.94 2.84
C LEU A 144 -16.56 1.28 1.36
N ASN A 145 -15.35 1.56 0.92
CA ASN A 145 -15.10 1.87 -0.49
C ASN A 145 -15.22 0.60 -1.35
N PRO A 146 -16.19 0.55 -2.30
CA PRO A 146 -16.39 -0.64 -3.13
C PRO A 146 -15.14 -1.04 -3.91
N SER A 147 -14.41 -0.08 -4.46
CA SER A 147 -13.17 -0.38 -5.20
C SER A 147 -12.08 -0.99 -4.31
N MET A 148 -12.02 -0.64 -3.02
CA MET A 148 -11.07 -1.27 -2.09
C MET A 148 -11.49 -2.69 -1.74
N ILE A 149 -12.79 -2.97 -1.67
CA ILE A 149 -13.33 -4.31 -1.45
C ILE A 149 -13.07 -5.18 -2.68
N GLU A 150 -13.33 -4.65 -3.87
CA GLU A 150 -13.05 -5.32 -5.15
C GLU A 150 -11.57 -5.69 -5.29
N LEU A 151 -10.65 -4.74 -5.06
CA LEU A 151 -9.20 -5.00 -5.07
C LEU A 151 -8.76 -6.01 -4.01
N ALA A 152 -9.47 -6.11 -2.89
CA ALA A 152 -9.12 -7.06 -1.83
C ALA A 152 -9.50 -8.51 -2.17
N ILE A 153 -10.50 -8.73 -3.01
CA ILE A 153 -10.93 -10.08 -3.41
C ILE A 153 -10.26 -10.59 -4.69
N GLU A 154 -9.64 -9.71 -5.46
CA GLU A 154 -8.91 -10.09 -6.67
C GLU A 154 -7.47 -10.52 -6.36
N VAL A 155 -6.98 -11.50 -7.12
CA VAL A 155 -5.57 -11.90 -7.06
C VAL A 155 -4.76 -10.91 -7.88
N GLN A 156 -4.45 -9.75 -7.28
CA GLN A 156 -3.69 -8.68 -7.92
C GLN A 156 -2.67 -8.07 -6.95
N ARG A 157 -1.68 -7.41 -7.52
CA ARG A 157 -0.62 -6.71 -6.75
C ARG A 157 -1.08 -5.37 -6.16
N ASP A 158 -2.22 -4.85 -6.61
CA ASP A 158 -2.64 -3.48 -6.31
C ASP A 158 -2.98 -3.28 -4.84
N MET A 159 -3.68 -4.23 -4.22
CA MET A 159 -3.97 -4.17 -2.78
C MET A 159 -2.69 -4.27 -1.95
N ILE A 160 -1.75 -5.15 -2.33
CA ILE A 160 -0.44 -5.29 -1.68
C ILE A 160 0.35 -3.98 -1.78
N TYR A 161 0.30 -3.34 -2.95
CA TYR A 161 0.93 -2.04 -3.19
C TYR A 161 0.35 -0.93 -2.30
N LEU A 162 -0.98 -0.81 -2.27
CA LEU A 162 -1.67 0.19 -1.44
C LEU A 162 -1.36 0.01 0.05
N PHE A 163 -1.27 -1.23 0.51
CA PHE A 163 -0.89 -1.53 1.89
C PHE A 163 0.52 -1.03 2.22
N PHE A 164 1.52 -1.34 1.40
CA PHE A 164 2.90 -0.90 1.65
C PHE A 164 3.08 0.60 1.45
N CYS A 165 2.43 1.23 0.46
CA CYS A 165 2.40 2.68 0.30
C CYS A 165 1.73 3.37 1.50
N GLY A 166 0.64 2.82 2.00
CA GLY A 166 -0.03 3.31 3.20
C GLY A 166 0.89 3.29 4.42
N LEU A 167 1.61 2.17 4.63
CA LEU A 167 2.60 2.06 5.71
C LEU A 167 3.76 3.04 5.54
N LEU A 168 4.28 3.19 4.32
CA LEU A 168 5.31 4.19 4.01
C LEU A 168 4.86 5.59 4.44
N ILE A 169 3.68 6.02 4.00
CA ILE A 169 3.12 7.35 4.32
C ILE A 169 2.89 7.48 5.83
N TYR A 170 2.36 6.45 6.48
CA TYR A 170 2.16 6.43 7.93
C TYR A 170 3.46 6.63 8.71
N PHE A 171 4.50 5.88 8.36
CA PHE A 171 5.78 5.97 9.06
C PHE A 171 6.54 7.27 8.75
N LEU A 172 6.41 7.83 7.56
CA LEU A 172 6.90 9.18 7.25
C LEU A 172 6.20 10.21 8.13
N ALA A 173 4.87 10.19 8.23
CA ALA A 173 4.10 11.09 9.10
C ALA A 173 4.50 10.97 10.58
N CYS A 174 4.66 9.73 11.08
CA CYS A 174 5.16 9.47 12.43
C CYS A 174 6.59 10.01 12.62
N GLY A 175 7.49 9.77 11.68
CA GLY A 175 8.88 10.21 11.72
C GLY A 175 9.01 11.72 11.85
N ILE A 176 8.18 12.46 11.13
CA ILE A 176 8.12 13.91 11.18
C ILE A 176 7.54 14.40 12.51
N ARG A 177 6.37 13.92 12.89
CA ARG A 177 5.67 14.40 14.08
C ARG A 177 6.39 14.01 15.39
N ARG A 178 6.82 12.76 15.49
CA ARG A 178 7.42 12.19 16.71
C ARG A 178 8.94 12.33 16.75
N GLN A 179 9.56 12.66 15.61
CA GLN A 179 10.99 12.90 15.44
C GLN A 179 11.91 11.79 15.97
N LYS A 180 11.47 10.53 15.93
CA LYS A 180 12.25 9.36 16.34
C LYS A 180 12.80 8.64 15.11
N TRP A 181 14.07 8.26 15.14
CA TRP A 181 14.81 7.69 14.02
C TRP A 181 14.24 6.36 13.49
N PHE A 182 13.69 5.52 14.36
CA PHE A 182 13.18 4.20 13.95
C PHE A 182 11.96 4.30 13.00
N TYR A 183 11.18 5.38 13.04
CA TYR A 183 10.11 5.58 12.06
C TYR A 183 10.65 5.75 10.63
N TRP A 184 11.84 6.35 10.48
CA TRP A 184 12.49 6.50 9.20
C TRP A 184 13.05 5.18 8.69
N VAL A 185 13.51 4.28 9.59
CA VAL A 185 13.85 2.90 9.24
C VAL A 185 12.65 2.19 8.64
N PHE A 186 11.51 2.20 9.33
CA PHE A 186 10.29 1.54 8.82
C PHE A 186 9.79 2.18 7.52
N ALA A 187 9.87 3.49 7.37
CA ALA A 187 9.54 4.15 6.11
C ALA A 187 10.41 3.64 4.95
N GLY A 188 11.73 3.49 5.16
CA GLY A 188 12.65 2.92 4.16
C GLY A 188 12.33 1.46 3.84
N VAL A 189 12.04 0.64 4.85
CA VAL A 189 11.60 -0.76 4.67
C VAL A 189 10.36 -0.83 3.77
N PHE A 190 9.32 -0.05 4.08
CA PHE A 190 8.08 -0.10 3.32
C PHE A 190 8.17 0.57 1.95
N PHE A 191 9.11 1.51 1.77
CA PHE A 191 9.44 2.00 0.43
C PHE A 191 10.02 0.88 -0.44
N ALA A 192 10.97 0.08 0.09
CA ALA A 192 11.56 -1.04 -0.64
C ALA A 192 10.50 -2.11 -0.99
N CYS A 193 9.63 -2.48 -0.04
CA CYS A 193 8.53 -3.41 -0.29
C CYS A 193 7.55 -2.88 -1.35
N SER A 194 7.18 -1.61 -1.26
CA SER A 194 6.30 -0.94 -2.22
C SER A 194 6.91 -0.92 -3.62
N PHE A 195 8.21 -0.58 -3.73
CA PHE A 195 8.94 -0.56 -4.98
C PHE A 195 9.04 -1.96 -5.64
N LEU A 196 9.32 -2.99 -4.84
CA LEU A 196 9.36 -4.37 -5.31
C LEU A 196 7.95 -4.95 -5.61
N THR A 197 6.88 -4.22 -5.23
CA THR A 197 5.50 -4.54 -5.60
C THR A 197 5.08 -3.85 -6.88
N ARG A 198 5.45 -2.57 -7.05
CA ARG A 198 5.19 -1.76 -8.25
C ARG A 198 6.29 -0.73 -8.46
N TYR A 199 6.83 -0.67 -9.67
CA TYR A 199 7.90 0.27 -10.03
C TYR A 199 7.44 1.74 -10.00
N GLU A 200 6.13 1.98 -10.07
CA GLU A 200 5.50 3.30 -9.92
C GLU A 200 5.79 3.95 -8.58
N THR A 201 6.24 3.18 -7.56
CA THR A 201 6.75 3.73 -6.30
C THR A 201 7.86 4.77 -6.50
N LEU A 202 8.61 4.72 -7.60
CA LEU A 202 9.62 5.74 -7.92
C LEU A 202 9.01 7.13 -8.12
N GLU A 203 7.73 7.22 -8.44
CA GLU A 203 7.03 8.50 -8.56
C GLU A 203 6.91 9.20 -7.19
N PHE A 204 7.04 8.46 -6.08
CA PHE A 204 7.13 9.04 -4.74
C PHE A 204 8.50 9.67 -4.43
N VAL A 205 9.57 9.31 -5.15
CA VAL A 205 10.91 9.86 -4.89
C VAL A 205 10.94 11.37 -5.01
N PRO A 206 10.50 12.00 -6.11
CA PRO A 206 10.44 13.45 -6.21
C PRO A 206 9.50 14.07 -5.16
N LEU A 207 8.39 13.41 -4.81
CA LEU A 207 7.48 13.89 -3.77
C LEU A 207 8.14 13.89 -2.39
N ILE A 208 8.86 12.81 -2.05
CA ILE A 208 9.61 12.69 -0.79
C ILE A 208 10.76 13.71 -0.75
N ALA A 209 11.49 13.88 -1.86
CA ALA A 209 12.57 14.86 -1.96
C ALA A 209 12.02 16.30 -1.79
N PHE A 210 10.94 16.64 -2.48
CA PHE A 210 10.26 17.93 -2.34
C PHE A 210 9.77 18.13 -0.90
N TYR A 211 9.27 17.09 -0.28
CA TYR A 211 8.80 17.14 1.09
C TYR A 211 9.96 17.39 2.08
N PHE A 212 11.09 16.75 1.91
CA PHE A 212 12.30 17.03 2.71
C PHE A 212 12.77 18.48 2.51
N LEU A 213 12.76 18.97 1.29
CA LEU A 213 13.07 20.38 0.99
C LEU A 213 12.11 21.33 1.72
N PHE A 214 10.81 21.04 1.69
CA PHE A 214 9.80 21.80 2.41
C PHE A 214 10.07 21.84 3.93
N LEU A 215 10.39 20.69 4.56
CA LEU A 215 10.71 20.62 5.98
C LEU A 215 11.94 21.46 6.34
N LEU A 216 12.92 21.52 5.42
CA LEU A 216 14.12 22.34 5.57
C LEU A 216 13.79 23.83 5.49
N ILE A 217 13.05 24.27 4.45
CA ILE A 217 12.66 25.67 4.24
C ILE A 217 11.76 26.15 5.40
N ALA A 218 10.80 25.33 5.81
CA ALA A 218 9.89 25.64 6.92
C ALA A 218 10.58 25.61 8.29
N LYS A 219 11.89 25.29 8.35
CA LYS A 219 12.67 25.15 9.60
C LYS A 219 12.01 24.25 10.63
N TYR A 220 11.22 23.27 10.16
CA TYR A 220 10.49 22.34 11.04
C TYR A 220 11.44 21.40 11.78
N MET A 221 12.60 21.12 11.18
CA MET A 221 13.64 20.26 11.73
C MET A 221 15.04 20.82 11.41
N PRO A 222 16.02 20.73 12.34
CA PRO A 222 17.39 21.10 12.05
C PRO A 222 17.96 20.29 10.88
N TRP A 223 18.68 20.95 9.98
CA TRP A 223 19.20 20.31 8.75
C TRP A 223 20.07 19.07 9.02
N LYS A 224 20.88 19.07 10.10
CA LYS A 224 21.68 17.91 10.51
C LYS A 224 20.82 16.70 10.85
N LYS A 225 19.72 16.92 11.59
CA LYS A 225 18.76 15.86 11.95
C LYS A 225 18.00 15.35 10.71
N LEU A 226 17.66 16.25 9.79
CA LEU A 226 17.03 15.89 8.53
C LEU A 226 17.93 15.00 7.69
N LEU A 227 19.23 15.34 7.57
CA LEU A 227 20.21 14.52 6.86
C LEU A 227 20.39 13.14 7.50
N ILE A 228 20.49 13.06 8.83
CA ILE A 228 20.57 11.77 9.54
C ILE A 228 19.34 10.91 9.24
N ASN A 229 18.15 11.49 9.34
CA ASN A 229 16.92 10.78 9.07
C ASN A 229 16.81 10.31 7.61
N ALA A 230 17.20 11.16 6.66
CA ALA A 230 17.26 10.80 5.24
C ALA A 230 18.27 9.66 4.98
N SER A 231 19.45 9.74 5.62
CA SER A 231 20.46 8.66 5.51
C SER A 231 19.96 7.34 6.10
N VAL A 232 19.28 7.39 7.24
CA VAL A 232 18.65 6.21 7.87
C VAL A 232 17.57 5.61 6.97
N PHE A 233 16.71 6.45 6.39
CA PHE A 233 15.70 6.04 5.42
C PHE A 233 16.33 5.34 4.21
N LEU A 234 17.32 5.96 3.58
CA LEU A 234 18.00 5.42 2.40
C LEU A 234 18.77 4.12 2.72
N ALA A 235 19.47 4.08 3.87
CA ALA A 235 20.20 2.90 4.29
C ALA A 235 19.28 1.70 4.55
N SER A 236 18.16 1.91 5.26
CA SER A 236 17.18 0.85 5.51
C SER A 236 16.48 0.39 4.24
N MET A 237 16.13 1.32 3.35
CA MET A 237 15.57 1.03 2.03
C MET A 237 16.54 0.15 1.23
N ALA A 238 17.80 0.54 1.10
CA ALA A 238 18.81 -0.23 0.37
C ALA A 238 19.05 -1.61 1.00
N ALA A 239 19.19 -1.69 2.33
CA ALA A 239 19.40 -2.95 3.04
C ALA A 239 18.26 -3.95 2.79
N VAL A 240 17.00 -3.51 2.91
CA VAL A 240 15.84 -4.37 2.67
C VAL A 240 15.70 -4.72 1.20
N PHE A 241 15.93 -3.78 0.30
CA PHE A 241 15.91 -4.03 -1.13
C PHE A 241 16.88 -5.12 -1.54
N PHE A 242 18.16 -5.02 -1.13
CA PHE A 242 19.16 -6.04 -1.42
C PHE A 242 18.86 -7.37 -0.74
N LEU A 243 18.39 -7.36 0.51
CA LEU A 243 17.97 -8.57 1.22
C LEU A 243 16.87 -9.30 0.46
N LEU A 244 15.80 -8.59 0.08
CA LEU A 244 14.66 -9.20 -0.63
C LEU A 244 15.06 -9.71 -2.01
N ILE A 245 15.85 -8.96 -2.78
CA ILE A 245 16.36 -9.42 -4.07
C ILE A 245 17.20 -10.69 -3.93
N HIS A 246 18.04 -10.75 -2.90
CA HIS A 246 18.86 -11.92 -2.64
C HIS A 246 18.00 -13.14 -2.25
N THR A 247 17.07 -12.95 -1.33
CA THR A 247 16.16 -14.05 -0.87
C THR A 247 15.24 -14.56 -1.98
N MET A 248 14.81 -13.70 -2.88
CA MET A 248 14.00 -14.08 -4.05
C MET A 248 14.82 -14.71 -5.20
N GLY A 249 16.14 -14.58 -5.19
CA GLY A 249 17.01 -15.05 -6.27
C GLY A 249 16.85 -14.29 -7.60
N VAL A 250 16.42 -13.01 -7.56
CA VAL A 250 16.07 -12.21 -8.75
C VAL A 250 17.15 -11.22 -9.17
N GLN A 251 18.37 -11.34 -8.66
CA GLN A 251 19.45 -10.36 -8.79
C GLN A 251 19.77 -10.00 -10.25
N GLU A 252 19.88 -11.00 -11.12
CA GLU A 252 20.29 -10.78 -12.51
C GLU A 252 19.18 -10.21 -13.40
N HIS A 253 17.90 -10.42 -13.00
CA HIS A 253 16.75 -10.15 -13.86
C HIS A 253 16.01 -8.85 -13.54
N LEU A 254 16.07 -8.40 -12.27
CA LEU A 254 15.34 -7.21 -11.83
C LEU A 254 15.78 -5.96 -12.60
N PHE A 255 17.09 -5.79 -12.77
CA PHE A 255 17.64 -4.64 -13.51
C PHE A 255 17.28 -4.67 -14.99
N GLY A 256 17.26 -5.85 -15.61
CA GLY A 256 16.85 -6.01 -17.03
C GLY A 256 15.37 -5.70 -17.24
N SER A 257 14.51 -6.15 -16.37
CA SER A 257 13.06 -5.88 -16.42
C SER A 257 12.75 -4.41 -16.17
N TYR A 258 13.41 -3.81 -15.18
CA TYR A 258 13.34 -2.40 -14.86
C TYR A 258 13.74 -1.50 -16.04
N GLN A 259 14.89 -1.78 -16.66
CA GLN A 259 15.36 -1.03 -17.81
C GLN A 259 14.37 -1.12 -18.99
N LYS A 260 13.80 -2.30 -19.26
CA LYS A 260 12.79 -2.48 -20.30
C LYS A 260 11.51 -1.68 -20.01
N TYR A 261 11.02 -1.69 -18.78
CA TYR A 261 9.82 -0.95 -18.36
C TYR A 261 9.99 0.56 -18.56
N TYR A 262 11.10 1.13 -18.08
CA TYR A 262 11.34 2.57 -18.21
C TYR A 262 11.64 3.00 -19.63
N LEU A 263 12.36 2.20 -20.40
CA LEU A 263 12.59 2.46 -21.82
C LEU A 263 11.27 2.47 -22.61
N GLN A 264 10.35 1.57 -22.28
CA GLN A 264 9.03 1.53 -22.93
C GLN A 264 8.19 2.75 -22.54
N LYS A 265 8.15 3.11 -21.24
CA LYS A 265 7.43 4.30 -20.75
C LYS A 265 8.02 5.58 -21.34
N TRP A 266 9.36 5.68 -21.40
CA TRP A 266 10.06 6.80 -22.04
C TRP A 266 9.73 6.94 -23.52
N ARG A 267 9.75 5.85 -24.28
CA ARG A 267 9.36 5.86 -25.70
C ARG A 267 7.90 6.27 -25.91
N LEU A 268 7.00 5.90 -25.00
CA LEU A 268 5.61 6.36 -25.04
C LEU A 268 5.50 7.87 -24.79
N LEU A 269 6.20 8.38 -23.77
CA LEU A 269 6.26 9.81 -23.47
C LEU A 269 6.88 10.60 -24.65
N GLU A 270 7.94 10.10 -25.22
CA GLU A 270 8.57 10.70 -26.41
C GLU A 270 7.61 10.79 -27.60
N ARG A 271 6.81 9.74 -27.85
CA ARG A 271 5.77 9.77 -28.90
C ARG A 271 4.69 10.79 -28.60
N VAL A 272 4.22 10.86 -27.35
CA VAL A 272 3.17 11.81 -26.95
C VAL A 272 3.68 13.24 -26.95
N CYS A 273 4.87 13.50 -26.38
CA CYS A 273 5.41 14.85 -26.25
C CYS A 273 5.97 15.41 -27.58
N LEU A 274 6.51 14.57 -28.45
CA LEU A 274 7.13 14.99 -29.71
C LEU A 274 6.18 14.90 -30.92
N GLY A 275 4.91 14.52 -30.73
CA GLY A 275 3.91 14.47 -31.79
C GLY A 275 4.29 13.58 -32.97
N ARG A 276 5.21 12.63 -32.77
CA ARG A 276 5.60 11.64 -33.79
C ARG A 276 4.57 10.53 -33.83
N GLU A 277 3.39 10.82 -34.40
CA GLU A 277 2.56 9.76 -34.92
C GLU A 277 3.40 8.99 -35.95
N ALA A 278 3.48 7.69 -35.74
CA ALA A 278 4.12 6.80 -36.71
C ALA A 278 3.36 6.94 -38.01
N LYS A 279 3.93 7.70 -38.99
CA LYS A 279 3.59 7.51 -40.37
C LYS A 279 3.97 6.07 -40.71
N LYS A 280 2.93 5.24 -40.84
CA LYS A 280 3.05 3.96 -41.55
C LYS A 280 3.26 4.19 -43.01
#